data_5ecc640182e22eae585870dfb0944b6d
#
_entry.id   5ecc640182e22eae585870dfb0944b6d
#
_cell.length_a   1.000
_cell.length_b   1.000
_cell.length_c   1.000
_cell.angle_alpha   90.00
_cell.angle_beta   90.00
_cell.angle_gamma   90.00
#
_symmetry.space_group_name_H-M   'P 1'
#
loop_
_entity.id
_entity.type
_entity.pdbx_description
1 polymer ?
#
loop_
_entity_poly.entity_id
_entity_poly.type
_entity_poly.pdbx_seq_one_letter_code
_entity_poly.pdbx_strand_id
1 'polypeptide(L)'
;FGLDCVYLKKSNSNFVWLIDLDDTLFFSGGKVMSTINSRMTSFIQRELSTSFEEANRLRVQYWKKYGTTARGMHERHGVSFQPFLSFSHHLPCFEIYIEFKPYVGKILGNLIGRKYVVTNSPKNYAVEVLKKNRLLKYFDEICALEGMWINNQLRCKPARLLWQRILDKTGAKKNHHILVDDNLANLRTAKNMGFKTVWMREYFKKG
;
A
#
# COMPACT_ATOMS: atom_id res chain seq x y z
N PHE A 1 -26.56 -35.63 -18.88
CA PHE A 1 -26.96 -34.22 -18.60
C PHE A 1 -25.68 -33.43 -18.41
N GLY A 2 -25.27 -32.72 -19.47
CA GLY A 2 -24.07 -31.92 -19.52
C GLY A 2 -24.23 -30.66 -18.63
N LEU A 3 -23.27 -30.46 -17.75
CA LEU A 3 -23.06 -29.14 -17.09
C LEU A 3 -22.12 -28.37 -18.03
N ASP A 4 -22.73 -27.52 -18.86
CA ASP A 4 -22.01 -26.49 -19.60
C ASP A 4 -21.35 -25.53 -18.61
N CYS A 5 -20.04 -25.70 -18.43
CA CYS A 5 -19.20 -24.74 -17.79
C CYS A 5 -19.20 -23.47 -18.65
N VAL A 6 -20.09 -22.53 -18.34
CA VAL A 6 -20.06 -21.19 -18.93
C VAL A 6 -18.77 -20.52 -18.46
N TYR A 7 -17.72 -20.67 -19.27
CA TYR A 7 -16.56 -19.78 -19.23
C TYR A 7 -17.06 -18.38 -19.54
N LEU A 8 -17.36 -17.61 -18.50
CA LEU A 8 -17.51 -16.18 -18.62
C LEU A 8 -16.21 -15.64 -19.22
N LYS A 9 -16.23 -15.35 -20.53
CA LYS A 9 -15.19 -14.61 -21.22
C LYS A 9 -14.82 -13.43 -20.32
N LYS A 10 -13.54 -13.33 -19.89
CA LYS A 10 -12.98 -12.09 -19.32
C LYS A 10 -13.41 -10.98 -20.27
N SER A 11 -14.42 -10.22 -19.91
CA SER A 11 -14.89 -9.10 -20.71
C SER A 11 -13.68 -8.17 -20.90
N ASN A 12 -13.49 -7.65 -22.10
CA ASN A 12 -12.45 -6.67 -22.48
C ASN A 12 -12.66 -5.32 -21.75
N SER A 13 -12.87 -5.35 -20.45
CA SER A 13 -12.97 -4.16 -19.65
C SER A 13 -11.58 -3.58 -19.47
N ASN A 14 -11.34 -2.41 -20.04
CA ASN A 14 -10.09 -1.66 -19.91
C ASN A 14 -9.90 -1.04 -18.52
N PHE A 15 -10.73 -1.37 -17.53
CA PHE A 15 -10.60 -0.82 -16.19
C PHE A 15 -9.36 -1.38 -15.48
N VAL A 16 -8.71 -0.48 -14.73
CA VAL A 16 -7.54 -0.77 -13.89
C VAL A 16 -7.84 -0.29 -12.48
N TRP A 17 -7.99 -1.23 -11.57
CA TRP A 17 -8.18 -0.99 -10.16
C TRP A 17 -6.82 -0.88 -9.49
N LEU A 18 -6.55 0.25 -8.87
CA LEU A 18 -5.37 0.52 -8.06
C LEU A 18 -5.85 0.56 -6.61
N ILE A 19 -5.49 -0.43 -5.83
CA ILE A 19 -6.06 -0.62 -4.50
C ILE A 19 -4.94 -0.55 -3.48
N ASP A 20 -5.07 0.34 -2.52
CA ASP A 20 -4.17 0.40 -1.38
C ASP A 20 -4.36 -0.82 -0.48
N LEU A 21 -3.39 -1.07 0.39
CA LEU A 21 -3.35 -2.25 1.24
C LEU A 21 -3.87 -1.96 2.65
N ASP A 22 -3.11 -1.16 3.41
CA ASP A 22 -3.31 -0.92 4.83
C ASP A 22 -4.51 0.02 5.06
N ASP A 23 -5.42 -0.36 5.95
CA ASP A 23 -6.68 0.36 6.23
C ASP A 23 -7.57 0.61 4.99
N THR A 24 -7.31 -0.15 3.90
CA THR A 24 -8.11 -0.16 2.67
C THR A 24 -8.64 -1.57 2.37
N LEU A 25 -7.78 -2.58 2.25
CA LEU A 25 -8.17 -3.97 2.03
C LEU A 25 -8.47 -4.73 3.32
N PHE A 26 -7.86 -4.32 4.41
CA PHE A 26 -8.10 -4.91 5.73
C PHE A 26 -7.97 -3.84 6.81
N PHE A 27 -8.61 -4.10 7.94
CA PHE A 27 -8.49 -3.23 9.11
C PHE A 27 -7.35 -3.73 10.00
N SER A 28 -6.38 -2.87 10.19
CA SER A 28 -5.27 -3.17 11.11
C SER A 28 -5.64 -2.95 12.58
N GLY A 29 -6.83 -2.42 12.87
CA GLY A 29 -7.27 -2.03 14.21
C GLY A 29 -6.36 -0.98 14.86
N GLY A 30 -5.50 -0.34 14.07
CA GLY A 30 -4.40 0.49 14.57
C GLY A 30 -3.25 -0.33 15.17
N LYS A 31 -3.43 -1.63 15.42
CA LYS A 31 -2.41 -2.50 16.07
C LYS A 31 -1.23 -2.76 15.14
N VAL A 32 -1.46 -3.11 13.87
CA VAL A 32 -0.40 -3.32 12.89
C VAL A 32 0.44 -2.05 12.74
N MET A 33 -0.22 -0.93 12.46
CA MET A 33 0.48 0.34 12.26
C MET A 33 1.15 0.85 13.53
N SER A 34 0.55 0.67 14.71
CA SER A 34 1.21 1.03 15.98
C SER A 34 2.45 0.18 16.23
N THR A 35 2.41 -1.12 15.93
CA THR A 35 3.56 -2.00 16.06
C THR A 35 4.66 -1.62 15.06
N ILE A 36 4.33 -1.42 13.79
CA ILE A 36 5.28 -0.95 12.77
C ILE A 36 5.91 0.39 13.19
N ASN A 37 5.10 1.33 13.65
CA ASN A 37 5.56 2.64 14.12
C ASN A 37 6.51 2.53 15.32
N SER A 38 6.19 1.69 16.30
CA SER A 38 7.05 1.43 17.45
C SER A 38 8.38 0.82 17.02
N ARG A 39 8.36 -0.15 16.10
CA ARG A 39 9.57 -0.77 15.55
C ARG A 39 10.41 0.21 14.73
N MET A 40 9.78 1.06 13.91
CA MET A 40 10.49 2.16 13.22
C MET A 40 11.18 3.08 14.22
N THR A 41 10.48 3.47 15.30
CA THR A 41 11.04 4.32 16.36
C THR A 41 12.23 3.63 17.04
N SER A 42 12.10 2.35 17.41
CA SER A 42 13.19 1.58 18.01
C SER A 42 14.39 1.41 17.07
N PHE A 43 14.16 1.28 15.76
CA PHE A 43 15.23 1.25 14.77
C PHE A 43 15.99 2.59 14.75
N ILE A 44 15.26 3.71 14.66
CA ILE A 44 15.83 5.05 14.63
C ILE A 44 16.61 5.33 15.91
N GLN A 45 16.03 4.99 17.07
CA GLN A 45 16.67 5.13 18.39
C GLN A 45 18.04 4.45 18.42
N ARG A 46 18.11 3.20 17.98
CA ARG A 46 19.35 2.42 17.95
C ARG A 46 20.33 2.96 16.92
N GLU A 47 19.87 3.26 15.71
CA GLU A 47 20.73 3.69 14.60
C GLU A 47 21.37 5.07 14.85
N LEU A 48 20.61 5.98 15.48
CA LEU A 48 21.06 7.35 15.76
C LEU A 48 21.52 7.55 17.22
N SER A 49 21.52 6.49 18.04
CA SER A 49 21.89 6.57 19.47
C SER A 49 21.18 7.71 20.21
N THR A 50 19.87 7.86 19.97
CA THR A 50 19.05 8.95 20.51
C THR A 50 17.98 8.46 21.49
N SER A 51 17.21 9.37 22.12
CA SER A 51 16.08 8.97 22.98
C SER A 51 14.90 8.44 22.17
N PHE A 52 14.00 7.69 22.81
CA PHE A 52 12.78 7.19 22.18
C PHE A 52 11.87 8.34 21.69
N GLU A 53 11.75 9.41 22.48
CA GLU A 53 10.94 10.59 22.17
C GLU A 53 11.46 11.29 20.91
N GLU A 54 12.79 11.48 20.84
CA GLU A 54 13.42 12.11 19.67
C GLU A 54 13.30 11.21 18.43
N ALA A 55 13.54 9.92 18.56
CA ALA A 55 13.36 8.96 17.48
C ALA A 55 11.92 8.96 16.94
N ASN A 56 10.92 9.02 17.83
CA ASN A 56 9.52 9.12 17.44
C ASN A 56 9.19 10.45 16.74
N ARG A 57 9.76 11.55 17.22
CA ARG A 57 9.63 12.87 16.58
C ARG A 57 10.20 12.83 15.15
N LEU A 58 11.40 12.29 14.97
CA LEU A 58 12.04 12.14 13.67
C LEU A 58 11.23 11.24 12.74
N ARG A 59 10.71 10.12 13.24
CA ARG A 59 9.83 9.22 12.48
C ARG A 59 8.65 9.96 11.87
N VAL A 60 7.92 10.73 12.68
CA VAL A 60 6.75 11.50 12.25
C VAL A 60 7.15 12.63 11.28
N GLN A 61 8.23 13.35 11.59
CA GLN A 61 8.75 14.43 10.74
C GLN A 61 9.13 13.90 9.34
N TYR A 62 9.83 12.76 9.28
CA TYR A 62 10.26 12.18 8.01
C TYR A 62 9.09 11.67 7.19
N TRP A 63 8.12 11.01 7.82
CA TRP A 63 6.89 10.62 7.15
C TRP A 63 6.17 11.83 6.51
N LYS A 64 5.99 12.93 7.27
CA LYS A 64 5.33 14.15 6.77
C LYS A 64 6.12 14.81 5.64
N LYS A 65 7.45 14.90 5.75
CA LYS A 65 8.30 15.64 4.81
C LYS A 65 8.61 14.85 3.53
N TYR A 66 8.86 13.56 3.65
CA TYR A 66 9.36 12.72 2.57
C TYR A 66 8.34 11.69 2.05
N GLY A 67 7.16 11.61 2.69
CA GLY A 67 6.13 10.64 2.36
C GLY A 67 6.31 9.28 3.01
N THR A 68 7.55 8.89 3.37
CA THR A 68 7.85 7.70 4.19
C THR A 68 9.01 8.00 5.14
N THR A 69 8.97 7.37 6.33
CA THR A 69 10.07 7.43 7.30
C THR A 69 11.37 6.84 6.73
N ALA A 70 11.26 5.73 6.00
CA ALA A 70 12.40 5.08 5.36
C ALA A 70 13.17 6.02 4.43
N ARG A 71 12.44 6.81 3.63
CA ARG A 71 13.05 7.81 2.76
C ARG A 71 13.78 8.89 3.55
N GLY A 72 13.18 9.39 4.61
CA GLY A 72 13.83 10.38 5.49
C GLY A 72 15.10 9.85 6.12
N MET A 73 15.11 8.62 6.61
CA MET A 73 16.31 7.95 7.15
C MET A 73 17.41 7.81 6.10
N HIS A 74 17.04 7.43 4.89
CA HIS A 74 18.01 7.33 3.79
C HIS A 74 18.61 8.69 3.42
N GLU A 75 17.76 9.68 3.12
CA GLU A 75 18.21 11.00 2.64
C GLU A 75 18.99 11.81 3.69
N ARG A 76 18.70 11.62 4.98
CA ARG A 76 19.30 12.40 6.06
C ARG A 76 20.47 11.73 6.77
N HIS A 77 20.47 10.40 6.78
CA HIS A 77 21.42 9.61 7.59
C HIS A 77 22.12 8.51 6.79
N GLY A 78 21.84 8.37 5.47
CA GLY A 78 22.45 7.33 4.63
C GLY A 78 22.00 5.91 4.95
N VAL A 79 20.95 5.74 5.75
CA VAL A 79 20.47 4.41 6.16
C VAL A 79 19.94 3.65 4.98
N SER A 80 20.38 2.41 4.83
CA SER A 80 19.87 1.53 3.78
C SER A 80 18.41 1.16 4.00
N PHE A 81 17.63 1.14 2.92
CA PHE A 81 16.18 0.84 3.00
C PHE A 81 15.91 -0.56 3.53
N GLN A 82 16.63 -1.57 3.01
CA GLN A 82 16.35 -2.96 3.31
C GLN A 82 16.42 -3.31 4.80
N PRO A 83 17.49 -2.98 5.55
CA PRO A 83 17.53 -3.23 6.99
C PRO A 83 16.42 -2.53 7.75
N PHE A 84 16.12 -1.26 7.41
CA PHE A 84 15.05 -0.49 8.04
C PHE A 84 13.68 -1.14 7.81
N LEU A 85 13.35 -1.48 6.55
CA LEU A 85 12.07 -2.06 6.18
C LEU A 85 11.89 -3.46 6.74
N SER A 86 12.93 -4.30 6.66
CA SER A 86 12.89 -5.66 7.21
C SER A 86 12.69 -5.65 8.72
N PHE A 87 13.37 -4.76 9.44
CA PHE A 87 13.19 -4.65 10.88
C PHE A 87 11.80 -4.12 11.25
N SER A 88 11.36 -3.05 10.62
CA SER A 88 10.10 -2.37 11.00
C SER A 88 8.86 -3.16 10.64
N HIS A 89 8.85 -3.91 9.54
CA HIS A 89 7.69 -4.67 9.06
C HIS A 89 7.75 -6.17 9.36
N HIS A 90 8.76 -6.64 10.09
CA HIS A 90 8.73 -7.99 10.63
C HIS A 90 7.78 -8.06 11.82
N LEU A 91 6.63 -8.68 11.65
CA LEU A 91 5.57 -8.80 12.66
C LEU A 91 5.49 -10.25 13.11
N PRO A 92 6.08 -10.63 14.26
CA PRO A 92 5.88 -11.96 14.82
C PRO A 92 4.39 -12.12 15.21
N CYS A 93 3.82 -13.28 14.97
CA CYS A 93 2.39 -13.57 15.24
C CYS A 93 1.44 -12.62 14.50
N PHE A 94 1.70 -12.41 13.25
CA PHE A 94 1.00 -11.48 12.34
C PHE A 94 -0.54 -11.64 12.35
N GLU A 95 -1.04 -12.87 12.56
CA GLU A 95 -2.47 -13.20 12.59
C GLU A 95 -3.25 -12.45 13.68
N ILE A 96 -2.57 -12.08 14.77
CA ILE A 96 -3.20 -11.41 15.92
C ILE A 96 -3.57 -9.95 15.58
N TYR A 97 -2.95 -9.40 14.55
CA TYR A 97 -3.02 -7.98 14.23
C TYR A 97 -3.99 -7.63 13.09
N ILE A 98 -4.45 -8.63 12.32
CA ILE A 98 -5.27 -8.38 11.13
C ILE A 98 -6.70 -8.85 11.37
N GLU A 99 -7.64 -7.92 11.22
CA GLU A 99 -9.06 -8.24 11.14
C GLU A 99 -9.44 -8.49 9.67
N PHE A 100 -9.69 -9.76 9.35
CA PHE A 100 -10.10 -10.18 8.02
C PHE A 100 -11.62 -10.08 7.86
N LYS A 101 -12.06 -9.47 6.75
CA LYS A 101 -13.47 -9.44 6.37
C LYS A 101 -13.71 -10.35 5.15
N PRO A 102 -14.41 -11.48 5.33
CA PRO A 102 -14.57 -12.50 4.28
C PRO A 102 -15.18 -11.97 2.97
N TYR A 103 -16.02 -10.93 3.05
CA TYR A 103 -16.67 -10.35 1.89
C TYR A 103 -15.72 -9.61 0.94
N VAL A 104 -14.53 -9.18 1.40
CA VAL A 104 -13.53 -8.48 0.55
C VAL A 104 -13.13 -9.37 -0.64
N GLY A 105 -12.88 -10.65 -0.41
CA GLY A 105 -12.58 -11.59 -1.50
C GLY A 105 -13.71 -11.71 -2.52
N LYS A 106 -14.98 -11.72 -2.07
CA LYS A 106 -16.15 -11.72 -2.95
C LYS A 106 -16.24 -10.45 -3.79
N ILE A 107 -16.01 -9.29 -3.17
CA ILE A 107 -15.98 -8.00 -3.88
C ILE A 107 -14.89 -8.02 -4.96
N LEU A 108 -13.65 -8.36 -4.59
CA LEU A 108 -12.52 -8.41 -5.52
C LEU A 108 -12.75 -9.38 -6.68
N GLY A 109 -13.39 -10.52 -6.42
CA GLY A 109 -13.76 -11.50 -7.46
C GLY A 109 -14.78 -10.96 -8.47
N ASN A 110 -15.66 -10.08 -8.05
CA ASN A 110 -16.71 -9.49 -8.90
C ASN A 110 -16.24 -8.23 -9.64
N LEU A 111 -15.12 -7.60 -9.24
CA LEU A 111 -14.59 -6.44 -9.95
C LEU A 111 -14.04 -6.87 -11.31
N ILE A 112 -14.59 -6.29 -12.38
CA ILE A 112 -14.15 -6.52 -13.75
C ILE A 112 -12.95 -5.62 -14.06
N GLY A 113 -11.88 -6.18 -14.67
CA GLY A 113 -10.67 -5.47 -15.05
C GLY A 113 -9.42 -5.92 -14.27
N ARG A 114 -8.27 -5.33 -14.61
CA ARG A 114 -7.00 -5.62 -13.95
C ARG A 114 -6.96 -5.00 -12.55
N LYS A 115 -6.34 -5.69 -11.61
CA LYS A 115 -6.27 -5.26 -10.20
C LYS A 115 -4.81 -5.22 -9.74
N TYR A 116 -4.38 -4.08 -9.27
CA TYR A 116 -3.04 -3.83 -8.75
C TYR A 116 -3.13 -3.41 -7.30
N VAL A 117 -2.31 -4.01 -6.45
CA VAL A 117 -2.05 -3.41 -5.13
C VAL A 117 -1.02 -2.30 -5.32
N VAL A 118 -1.27 -1.12 -4.76
CA VAL A 118 -0.33 0.01 -4.77
C VAL A 118 -0.14 0.50 -3.34
N THR A 119 0.94 0.08 -2.70
CA THR A 119 1.20 0.36 -1.28
C THR A 119 2.57 0.97 -1.04
N ASN A 120 2.66 1.90 -0.06
CA ASN A 120 3.94 2.42 0.43
C ASN A 120 4.64 1.45 1.42
N SER A 121 4.07 0.27 1.64
CA SER A 121 4.64 -0.80 2.45
C SER A 121 5.60 -1.69 1.63
N PRO A 122 6.50 -2.44 2.28
CA PRO A 122 7.41 -3.37 1.60
C PRO A 122 6.67 -4.51 0.91
N LYS A 123 7.25 -5.03 -0.19
CA LYS A 123 6.66 -6.10 -0.98
C LYS A 123 6.43 -7.38 -0.17
N ASN A 124 7.42 -7.78 0.63
CA ASN A 124 7.31 -9.00 1.44
C ASN A 124 6.14 -8.92 2.43
N TYR A 125 5.98 -7.79 3.11
CA TYR A 125 4.85 -7.52 3.99
C TYR A 125 3.53 -7.59 3.20
N ALA A 126 3.41 -6.89 2.08
CA ALA A 126 2.21 -6.90 1.26
C ALA A 126 1.81 -8.31 0.79
N VAL A 127 2.79 -9.10 0.33
CA VAL A 127 2.57 -10.50 -0.09
C VAL A 127 2.10 -11.35 1.08
N GLU A 128 2.69 -11.21 2.26
CA GLU A 128 2.31 -11.97 3.46
C GLU A 128 0.89 -11.64 3.87
N VAL A 129 0.52 -10.36 3.98
CA VAL A 129 -0.85 -9.90 4.26
C VAL A 129 -1.85 -10.52 3.28
N LEU A 130 -1.58 -10.40 1.99
CA LEU A 130 -2.48 -10.89 0.94
C LEU A 130 -2.62 -12.42 0.94
N LYS A 131 -1.52 -13.16 1.19
CA LYS A 131 -1.54 -14.62 1.30
C LYS A 131 -2.39 -15.07 2.49
N LYS A 132 -2.14 -14.52 3.67
CA LYS A 132 -2.86 -14.85 4.91
C LYS A 132 -4.36 -14.60 4.78
N ASN A 133 -4.74 -13.54 4.09
CA ASN A 133 -6.13 -13.20 3.83
C ASN A 133 -6.72 -13.87 2.58
N ARG A 134 -5.98 -14.78 1.92
CA ARG A 134 -6.38 -15.48 0.67
C ARG A 134 -6.78 -14.51 -0.47
N LEU A 135 -6.21 -13.29 -0.47
CA LEU A 135 -6.52 -12.23 -1.42
C LEU A 135 -5.52 -12.15 -2.58
N LEU A 136 -4.32 -12.72 -2.44
CA LEU A 136 -3.24 -12.60 -3.43
C LEU A 136 -3.67 -12.99 -4.84
N LYS A 137 -4.50 -14.02 -4.97
CA LYS A 137 -5.01 -14.55 -6.25
C LYS A 137 -5.88 -13.59 -7.06
N TYR A 138 -6.36 -12.52 -6.45
CA TYR A 138 -7.22 -11.53 -7.13
C TYR A 138 -6.43 -10.42 -7.80
N PHE A 139 -5.14 -10.32 -7.54
CA PHE A 139 -4.30 -9.23 -8.03
C PHE A 139 -3.37 -9.70 -9.15
N ASP A 140 -3.31 -8.90 -10.20
CA ASP A 140 -2.40 -9.13 -11.33
C ASP A 140 -0.97 -8.71 -10.95
N GLU A 141 -0.83 -7.70 -10.07
CA GLU A 141 0.48 -7.19 -9.63
C GLU A 141 0.43 -6.47 -8.29
N ILE A 142 1.60 -6.41 -7.63
CA ILE A 142 1.83 -5.63 -6.40
C ILE A 142 2.91 -4.59 -6.69
N CYS A 143 2.51 -3.32 -6.73
CA CYS A 143 3.40 -2.17 -6.76
C CYS A 143 3.67 -1.74 -5.31
N ALA A 144 4.75 -2.26 -4.74
CA ALA A 144 5.20 -1.97 -3.39
C ALA A 144 6.38 -0.98 -3.39
N LEU A 145 6.81 -0.54 -2.22
CA LEU A 145 7.79 0.52 -2.02
C LEU A 145 9.08 0.32 -2.85
N GLU A 146 9.60 -0.91 -2.90
CA GLU A 146 10.84 -1.23 -3.63
C GLU A 146 10.71 -1.00 -5.14
N GLY A 147 9.50 -1.09 -5.68
CA GLY A 147 9.21 -0.82 -7.09
C GLY A 147 8.98 0.67 -7.43
N MET A 148 9.07 1.57 -6.45
CA MET A 148 8.71 2.99 -6.64
C MET A 148 9.92 3.90 -6.90
N TRP A 149 11.05 3.32 -7.27
CA TRP A 149 12.22 4.10 -7.70
C TRP A 149 12.06 4.62 -9.13
N ILE A 150 12.17 5.94 -9.31
CA ILE A 150 12.08 6.63 -10.59
C ILE A 150 13.23 7.64 -10.64
N ASN A 151 14.11 7.52 -11.64
CA ASN A 151 15.30 8.38 -11.80
C ASN A 151 16.13 8.46 -10.50
N ASN A 152 16.47 7.31 -9.92
CA ASN A 152 17.24 7.18 -8.67
C ASN A 152 16.62 7.89 -7.45
N GLN A 153 15.33 8.21 -7.51
CA GLN A 153 14.60 8.80 -6.39
C GLN A 153 13.37 7.95 -6.05
N LEU A 154 13.13 7.75 -4.76
CA LEU A 154 11.95 7.06 -4.30
C LEU A 154 10.71 7.98 -4.48
N ARG A 155 9.80 7.59 -5.34
CA ARG A 155 8.57 8.32 -5.69
C ARG A 155 7.34 7.54 -5.23
N CYS A 156 7.19 7.39 -3.91
CA CYS A 156 6.03 6.73 -3.30
C CYS A 156 4.75 7.59 -3.38
N LYS A 157 3.58 6.99 -3.09
CA LYS A 157 2.32 7.73 -2.97
C LYS A 157 2.49 8.93 -2.01
N PRO A 158 1.99 10.12 -2.33
CA PRO A 158 1.13 10.52 -3.45
C PRO A 158 1.87 11.09 -4.69
N ALA A 159 3.13 10.74 -4.95
CA ALA A 159 3.91 11.36 -6.02
C ALA A 159 3.27 11.19 -7.41
N ARG A 160 3.09 12.30 -8.16
CA ARG A 160 2.54 12.29 -9.54
C ARG A 160 3.32 11.36 -10.48
N LEU A 161 4.65 11.31 -10.35
CA LEU A 161 5.50 10.47 -11.18
C LEU A 161 5.21 8.98 -11.02
N LEU A 162 4.83 8.54 -9.82
CA LEU A 162 4.39 7.16 -9.60
C LEU A 162 3.12 6.86 -10.41
N TRP A 163 2.13 7.73 -10.35
CA TRP A 163 0.88 7.55 -11.09
C TRP A 163 1.10 7.61 -12.60
N GLN A 164 2.00 8.49 -13.08
CA GLN A 164 2.36 8.53 -14.49
C GLN A 164 2.99 7.21 -14.94
N ARG A 165 3.95 6.67 -14.17
CA ARG A 165 4.57 5.38 -14.46
C ARG A 165 3.54 4.23 -14.50
N ILE A 166 2.54 4.25 -13.62
CA ILE A 166 1.45 3.26 -13.63
C ILE A 166 0.60 3.42 -14.90
N LEU A 167 0.28 4.64 -15.31
CA LEU A 167 -0.43 4.93 -16.56
C LEU A 167 0.33 4.35 -17.77
N ASP A 168 1.61 4.66 -17.86
CA ASP A 168 2.47 4.22 -18.98
C ASP A 168 2.55 2.69 -19.02
N LYS A 169 2.71 2.06 -17.85
CA LYS A 169 2.76 0.60 -17.73
C LYS A 169 1.45 -0.09 -18.11
N THR A 170 0.32 0.47 -17.74
CA THR A 170 -0.98 -0.15 -17.98
C THR A 170 -1.50 0.08 -19.39
N GLY A 171 -1.10 1.18 -20.02
CA GLY A 171 -1.57 1.61 -21.34
C GLY A 171 -3.06 1.98 -21.40
N ALA A 172 -3.75 1.98 -20.26
CA ALA A 172 -5.17 2.29 -20.21
C ALA A 172 -5.41 3.82 -20.13
N LYS A 173 -6.58 4.29 -20.59
CA LYS A 173 -6.96 5.69 -20.47
C LYS A 173 -7.03 6.13 -19.01
N LYS A 174 -6.70 7.39 -18.71
CA LYS A 174 -6.68 7.94 -17.34
C LYS A 174 -7.99 7.68 -16.58
N ASN A 175 -9.13 7.94 -17.22
CA ASN A 175 -10.46 7.74 -16.65
C ASN A 175 -10.89 6.28 -16.50
N HIS A 176 -10.08 5.32 -16.96
CA HIS A 176 -10.26 3.89 -16.73
C HIS A 176 -9.50 3.40 -15.49
N HIS A 177 -8.64 4.25 -14.89
CA HIS A 177 -8.00 3.95 -13.61
C HIS A 177 -8.90 4.37 -12.46
N ILE A 178 -9.03 3.48 -11.47
CA ILE A 178 -9.84 3.68 -10.28
C ILE A 178 -8.93 3.44 -9.08
N LEU A 179 -8.60 4.51 -8.36
CA LEU A 179 -7.83 4.42 -7.12
C LEU A 179 -8.78 4.25 -5.93
N VAL A 180 -8.58 3.18 -5.16
CA VAL A 180 -9.23 2.92 -3.87
C VAL A 180 -8.17 3.10 -2.78
N ASP A 181 -8.34 4.06 -1.90
CA ASP A 181 -7.31 4.41 -0.89
C ASP A 181 -8.02 5.11 0.30
N ASP A 182 -7.48 4.99 1.51
CA ASP A 182 -7.97 5.69 2.70
C ASP A 182 -7.39 7.10 2.81
N ASN A 183 -6.23 7.35 2.19
CA ASN A 183 -5.49 8.61 2.30
C ASN A 183 -5.93 9.64 1.25
N LEU A 184 -6.50 10.75 1.74
CA LEU A 184 -6.99 11.84 0.88
C LEU A 184 -5.91 12.48 0.00
N ALA A 185 -4.64 12.52 0.42
CA ALA A 185 -3.56 13.09 -0.39
C ALA A 185 -3.31 12.23 -1.64
N ASN A 186 -3.35 10.89 -1.49
CA ASN A 186 -3.25 9.95 -2.60
C ASN A 186 -4.39 10.15 -3.59
N LEU A 187 -5.62 10.18 -3.07
CA LEU A 187 -6.84 10.36 -3.87
C LEU A 187 -6.87 11.70 -4.62
N ARG A 188 -6.50 12.81 -3.94
CA ARG A 188 -6.45 14.14 -4.56
C ARG A 188 -5.47 14.18 -5.73
N THR A 189 -4.27 13.62 -5.54
CA THR A 189 -3.26 13.59 -6.60
C THR A 189 -3.73 12.75 -7.80
N ALA A 190 -4.27 11.56 -7.56
CA ALA A 190 -4.81 10.69 -8.61
C ALA A 190 -5.98 11.35 -9.36
N LYS A 191 -6.91 11.98 -8.63
CA LYS A 191 -8.04 12.71 -9.20
C LYS A 191 -7.58 13.85 -10.11
N ASN A 192 -6.58 14.62 -9.67
CA ASN A 192 -5.99 15.71 -10.46
C ASN A 192 -5.27 15.21 -11.72
N MET A 193 -4.98 13.92 -11.81
CA MET A 193 -4.42 13.27 -13.00
C MET A 193 -5.50 12.64 -13.90
N GLY A 194 -6.77 12.71 -13.51
CA GLY A 194 -7.91 12.21 -14.28
C GLY A 194 -8.33 10.79 -13.93
N PHE A 195 -7.88 10.23 -12.80
CA PHE A 195 -8.35 8.95 -12.30
C PHE A 195 -9.73 9.10 -11.63
N LYS A 196 -10.52 8.04 -11.64
CA LYS A 196 -11.64 7.88 -10.70
C LYS A 196 -11.07 7.52 -9.33
N THR A 197 -11.75 7.94 -8.27
CA THR A 197 -11.29 7.71 -6.90
C THR A 197 -12.41 7.21 -6.02
N VAL A 198 -12.09 6.26 -5.15
CA VAL A 198 -12.98 5.74 -4.12
C VAL A 198 -12.27 5.94 -2.78
N TRP A 199 -12.90 6.69 -1.89
CA TRP A 199 -12.38 6.91 -0.56
C TRP A 199 -12.85 5.81 0.39
N MET A 200 -11.90 4.97 0.85
CA MET A 200 -12.18 3.96 1.86
C MET A 200 -12.33 4.63 3.23
N ARG A 201 -13.51 4.56 3.82
CA ARG A 201 -13.83 5.17 5.12
C ARG A 201 -14.26 4.17 6.18
N GLU A 202 -14.34 2.92 5.82
CA GLU A 202 -14.90 1.86 6.68
C GLU A 202 -14.14 1.73 8.00
N TYR A 203 -12.83 1.99 7.96
CA TYR A 203 -11.92 1.79 9.10
C TYR A 203 -11.63 3.06 9.90
N PHE A 204 -12.21 4.19 9.53
CA PHE A 204 -12.13 5.39 10.36
C PHE A 204 -12.96 5.20 11.62
N LYS A 205 -12.34 5.36 12.80
CA LYS A 205 -13.09 5.50 14.04
C LYS A 205 -14.01 6.71 13.90
N LYS A 206 -15.30 6.51 14.10
CA LYS A 206 -16.20 7.64 14.36
C LYS A 206 -15.72 8.26 15.67
N GLY A 207 -15.04 9.41 15.61
CA GLY A 207 -14.74 10.24 16.76
C GLY A 207 -16.02 10.84 17.32
#